data_dfff4666f966d43b412b8a4c10e0d9bc
#
_entry.id   dfff4666f966d43b412b8a4c10e0d9bc
#
_cell.length_a   1.000
_cell.length_b   1.000
_cell.length_c   1.000
_cell.angle_alpha   90.00
_cell.angle_beta   90.00
_cell.angle_gamma   90.00
#
_symmetry.space_group_name_H-M   'P 1'
#
loop_
_entity.id
_entity.type
_entity.pdbx_description
1 polymer ?
#
loop_
_entity_poly.entity_id
_entity_poly.type
_entity_poly.pdbx_seq_one_letter_code
_entity_poly.pdbx_strand_id
1 'polypeptide(L)'
;EARGPVTVFEGIRPLYALTPPAFGGGAIGLAAQRLAVPEGAAVEVVARGPDPSGVERDLARAPLTFLGSTTAAEAALDLPPELRNRIARFEIAGERSAASVQVADDRLRRRKVALIGQSEALQLLSPTHYLRQALAPVADLIDGSLTDVLLASPDVVVLADIARLSPDEAAAVQAWVERGGLLLRFAGPRLAASDVSRAEEDALMPVRLREGGRTVGGAMTWGEPKRLAPFPEGSPFAGLAVPDE
;
A
#
# COMPACT_ATOMS: atom_id res chain seq x y z
N GLU A 1 -32.69 -18.67 -30.79
CA GLU A 1 -34.11 -19.16 -30.75
C GLU A 1 -34.24 -20.21 -29.67
N ALA A 2 -35.13 -19.94 -28.68
CA ALA A 2 -35.44 -20.92 -27.63
C ALA A 2 -36.23 -22.09 -28.21
N ARG A 3 -35.73 -23.30 -28.07
CA ARG A 3 -36.33 -24.53 -28.63
C ARG A 3 -37.35 -25.19 -27.69
N GLY A 4 -38.08 -24.43 -26.91
CA GLY A 4 -39.12 -24.99 -26.00
C GLY A 4 -39.63 -23.97 -25.00
N PRO A 5 -40.58 -24.33 -24.14
CA PRO A 5 -41.08 -23.46 -23.09
C PRO A 5 -39.96 -23.18 -22.10
N VAL A 6 -39.78 -21.90 -21.76
CA VAL A 6 -38.80 -21.43 -20.75
C VAL A 6 -39.58 -21.11 -19.47
N THR A 7 -39.25 -21.73 -18.36
CA THR A 7 -39.77 -21.39 -17.04
C THR A 7 -38.75 -20.57 -16.30
N VAL A 8 -39.11 -19.34 -15.91
CA VAL A 8 -38.29 -18.47 -15.09
C VAL A 8 -38.74 -18.59 -13.64
N PHE A 9 -37.79 -18.89 -12.74
CA PHE A 9 -38.02 -18.88 -11.31
C PHE A 9 -37.43 -17.60 -10.74
N GLU A 10 -38.26 -16.75 -10.18
CA GLU A 10 -37.83 -15.56 -9.46
C GLU A 10 -37.61 -15.90 -7.99
N GLY A 11 -36.47 -15.49 -7.44
CA GLY A 11 -36.17 -15.59 -6.01
C GLY A 11 -36.98 -14.55 -5.22
N ILE A 12 -37.54 -14.97 -4.09
CA ILE A 12 -38.36 -14.09 -3.21
C ILE A 12 -37.47 -13.18 -2.36
N ARG A 13 -36.16 -13.47 -2.29
CA ARG A 13 -35.22 -12.71 -1.45
C ARG A 13 -34.52 -11.63 -2.26
N PRO A 14 -34.38 -10.39 -1.70
CA PRO A 14 -33.58 -9.37 -2.33
C PRO A 14 -32.12 -9.83 -2.41
N LEU A 15 -31.49 -9.61 -3.56
CA LEU A 15 -30.05 -9.82 -3.74
C LEU A 15 -29.30 -8.56 -3.36
N TYR A 16 -28.26 -8.75 -2.59
CA TYR A 16 -27.33 -7.69 -2.20
C TYR A 16 -25.97 -7.94 -2.84
N ALA A 17 -25.35 -6.86 -3.33
CA ALA A 17 -24.01 -6.90 -3.91
C ALA A 17 -23.12 -5.90 -3.16
N LEU A 18 -21.95 -6.36 -2.69
CA LEU A 18 -20.91 -5.47 -2.17
C LEU A 18 -20.11 -4.89 -3.33
N THR A 19 -19.85 -3.60 -3.29
CA THR A 19 -18.86 -2.98 -4.16
C THR A 19 -17.45 -3.12 -3.54
N PRO A 20 -16.39 -3.05 -4.36
CA PRO A 20 -15.03 -3.09 -3.84
C PRO A 20 -14.81 -2.03 -2.76
N PRO A 21 -14.38 -2.40 -1.55
CA PRO A 21 -14.10 -1.45 -0.48
C PRO A 21 -12.95 -0.54 -0.85
N ALA A 22 -12.96 0.70 -0.37
CA ALA A 22 -11.90 1.67 -0.59
C ALA A 22 -11.43 2.26 0.74
N PHE A 23 -10.12 2.44 0.91
CA PHE A 23 -9.57 3.12 2.08
C PHE A 23 -9.39 4.60 1.79
N GLY A 24 -9.97 5.45 2.62
CA GLY A 24 -9.85 6.91 2.51
C GLY A 24 -10.27 7.60 3.79
N GLY A 25 -9.68 8.77 4.09
CA GLY A 25 -10.03 9.55 5.28
C GLY A 25 -9.80 8.83 6.62
N GLY A 26 -8.94 7.80 6.66
CA GLY A 26 -8.68 7.02 7.88
C GLY A 26 -9.58 5.80 8.08
N ALA A 27 -10.63 5.61 7.27
CA ALA A 27 -11.59 4.52 7.39
C ALA A 27 -11.74 3.73 6.09
N ILE A 28 -12.27 2.51 6.18
CA ILE A 28 -12.65 1.71 5.02
C ILE A 28 -14.09 2.07 4.65
N GLY A 29 -14.28 2.64 3.45
CA GLY A 29 -15.59 2.86 2.87
C GLY A 29 -16.17 1.53 2.38
N LEU A 30 -17.35 1.18 2.87
CA LEU A 30 -18.13 0.02 2.48
C LEU A 30 -19.39 0.49 1.75
N ALA A 31 -19.72 -0.09 0.61
CA ALA A 31 -20.96 0.17 -0.07
C ALA A 31 -21.58 -1.10 -0.58
N ALA A 32 -22.91 -1.17 -0.51
CA ALA A 32 -23.66 -2.28 -1.08
C ALA A 32 -24.80 -1.76 -1.95
N GLN A 33 -25.18 -2.58 -2.92
CA GLN A 33 -26.28 -2.32 -3.84
C GLN A 33 -27.32 -3.43 -3.75
N ARG A 34 -28.57 -3.07 -4.05
CA ARG A 34 -29.69 -4.00 -4.19
C ARG A 34 -30.63 -3.54 -5.30
N LEU A 35 -31.51 -4.42 -5.73
CA LEU A 35 -32.65 -4.01 -6.55
C LEU A 35 -33.62 -3.13 -5.74
N ALA A 36 -34.30 -2.21 -6.41
CA ALA A 36 -35.29 -1.37 -5.77
C ALA A 36 -36.46 -2.21 -5.28
N VAL A 37 -36.72 -2.13 -3.98
CA VAL A 37 -37.92 -2.72 -3.32
C VAL A 37 -38.49 -1.63 -2.40
N PRO A 38 -39.83 -1.61 -2.17
CA PRO A 38 -40.47 -0.57 -1.38
C PRO A 38 -39.98 -0.49 0.07
N GLU A 39 -39.66 -1.65 0.64
CA GLU A 39 -39.29 -1.74 2.06
C GLU A 39 -37.82 -1.39 2.27
N GLY A 40 -37.52 -0.69 3.38
CA GLY A 40 -36.19 -0.52 3.89
C GLY A 40 -35.59 -1.86 4.36
N ALA A 41 -34.28 -1.96 4.38
CA ALA A 41 -33.58 -3.12 4.92
C ALA A 41 -32.30 -2.71 5.62
N ALA A 42 -31.93 -3.44 6.65
CA ALA A 42 -30.60 -3.35 7.25
C ALA A 42 -29.87 -4.68 7.02
N VAL A 43 -28.64 -4.59 6.54
CA VAL A 43 -27.73 -5.73 6.41
C VAL A 43 -26.45 -5.42 7.18
N GLU A 44 -25.74 -6.44 7.58
CA GLU A 44 -24.48 -6.28 8.29
C GLU A 44 -23.33 -6.77 7.40
N VAL A 45 -22.32 -5.95 7.21
CA VAL A 45 -21.08 -6.36 6.55
C VAL A 45 -20.10 -6.82 7.63
N VAL A 46 -19.57 -8.02 7.45
CA VAL A 46 -18.56 -8.63 8.33
C VAL A 46 -17.22 -8.62 7.61
N ALA A 47 -16.23 -8.02 8.26
CA ALA A 47 -14.83 -8.11 7.85
C ALA A 47 -14.20 -9.36 8.48
N ARG A 48 -13.71 -10.29 7.66
CA ARG A 48 -13.10 -11.54 8.10
C ARG A 48 -11.62 -11.61 7.79
N GLY A 49 -10.88 -12.26 8.66
CA GLY A 49 -9.46 -12.51 8.47
C GLY A 49 -8.88 -13.44 9.53
N PRO A 50 -7.62 -13.89 9.36
CA PRO A 50 -6.99 -14.80 10.30
C PRO A 50 -6.68 -14.10 11.63
N ASP A 51 -6.89 -14.81 12.74
CA ASP A 51 -6.35 -14.44 14.04
C ASP A 51 -4.83 -14.75 14.10
N PRO A 52 -4.10 -14.43 15.19
CA PRO A 52 -2.67 -14.74 15.29
C PRO A 52 -2.33 -16.22 15.18
N SER A 53 -3.30 -17.11 15.40
CA SER A 53 -3.14 -18.57 15.23
C SER A 53 -3.47 -19.06 13.81
N GLY A 54 -3.86 -18.15 12.90
CA GLY A 54 -4.23 -18.47 11.53
C GLY A 54 -5.69 -18.89 11.35
N VAL A 55 -6.48 -18.88 12.41
CA VAL A 55 -7.92 -19.22 12.34
C VAL A 55 -8.72 -18.02 11.89
N GLU A 56 -9.60 -18.23 10.89
CA GLU A 56 -10.46 -17.16 10.39
C GLU A 56 -11.47 -16.72 11.45
N ARG A 57 -11.58 -15.42 11.66
CA ARG A 57 -12.46 -14.77 12.63
C ARG A 57 -13.16 -13.56 12.04
N ASP A 58 -14.26 -13.19 12.66
CA ASP A 58 -14.88 -11.89 12.47
C ASP A 58 -13.99 -10.85 13.15
N LEU A 59 -13.38 -9.96 12.38
CA LEU A 59 -12.51 -8.90 12.87
C LEU A 59 -13.30 -7.63 13.19
N ALA A 60 -14.33 -7.35 12.40
CA ALA A 60 -15.20 -6.20 12.59
C ALA A 60 -16.54 -6.39 11.87
N ARG A 61 -17.52 -5.55 12.23
CA ARG A 61 -18.85 -5.54 11.64
C ARG A 61 -19.31 -4.10 11.43
N ALA A 62 -20.02 -3.84 10.34
CA ALA A 62 -20.60 -2.55 10.02
C ALA A 62 -22.03 -2.71 9.49
N PRO A 63 -23.02 -1.99 10.05
CA PRO A 63 -24.36 -2.00 9.54
C PRO A 63 -24.47 -1.15 8.27
N LEU A 64 -25.18 -1.65 7.27
CA LEU A 64 -25.59 -0.92 6.07
C LEU A 64 -27.11 -0.83 6.04
N THR A 65 -27.65 0.38 5.99
CA THR A 65 -29.10 0.62 6.03
C THR A 65 -29.60 1.17 4.71
N PHE A 66 -30.46 0.43 4.07
CA PHE A 66 -31.21 0.86 2.87
C PHE A 66 -32.52 1.50 3.31
N LEU A 67 -32.68 2.79 3.03
CA LEU A 67 -33.89 3.53 3.39
C LEU A 67 -34.94 3.41 2.28
N GLY A 68 -36.10 2.88 2.59
CA GLY A 68 -37.21 2.73 1.62
C GLY A 68 -36.75 2.06 0.33
N SER A 69 -37.02 2.68 -0.80
CA SER A 69 -36.68 2.15 -2.14
C SER A 69 -35.24 2.42 -2.59
N THR A 70 -34.35 2.88 -1.71
CA THR A 70 -32.95 3.13 -2.09
C THR A 70 -32.27 1.83 -2.54
N THR A 71 -31.46 1.96 -3.60
CA THR A 71 -30.74 0.84 -4.21
C THR A 71 -29.28 0.76 -3.74
N ALA A 72 -28.79 1.77 -2.99
CA ALA A 72 -27.45 1.81 -2.45
C ALA A 72 -27.46 2.18 -0.97
N ALA A 73 -26.53 1.64 -0.22
CA ALA A 73 -26.25 1.98 1.16
C ALA A 73 -24.74 2.00 1.39
N GLU A 74 -24.28 2.90 2.24
CA GLU A 74 -22.87 3.11 2.54
C GLU A 74 -22.64 3.11 4.06
N ALA A 75 -21.46 2.66 4.46
CA ALA A 75 -20.96 2.74 5.81
C ALA A 75 -19.45 2.97 5.82
N ALA A 76 -18.92 3.49 6.90
CA ALA A 76 -17.50 3.59 7.14
C ALA A 76 -17.09 2.66 8.28
N LEU A 77 -15.99 1.95 8.10
CA LEU A 77 -15.43 1.04 9.10
C LEU A 77 -14.06 1.58 9.52
N ASP A 78 -14.01 2.16 10.70
CA ASP A 78 -12.76 2.63 11.31
C ASP A 78 -12.13 1.50 12.12
N LEU A 79 -10.90 1.14 11.76
CA LEU A 79 -10.16 0.05 12.38
C LEU A 79 -8.69 0.41 12.57
N PRO A 80 -8.09 -0.01 13.69
CA PRO A 80 -6.65 0.05 13.85
C PRO A 80 -5.92 -0.67 12.69
N PRO A 81 -4.74 -0.18 12.29
CA PRO A 81 -3.97 -0.75 11.18
C PRO A 81 -3.72 -2.26 11.31
N GLU A 82 -3.51 -2.74 12.53
CA GLU A 82 -3.23 -4.14 12.84
C GLU A 82 -4.41 -5.06 12.50
N LEU A 83 -5.63 -4.62 12.75
CA LEU A 83 -6.84 -5.35 12.38
C LEU A 83 -7.13 -5.21 10.89
N ARG A 84 -7.03 -3.99 10.35
CA ARG A 84 -7.28 -3.70 8.94
C ARG A 84 -6.39 -4.52 8.01
N ASN A 85 -5.08 -4.61 8.31
CA ASN A 85 -4.11 -5.36 7.51
C ASN A 85 -4.34 -6.88 7.53
N ARG A 86 -5.14 -7.38 8.47
CA ARG A 86 -5.50 -8.80 8.59
C ARG A 86 -6.79 -9.16 7.87
N ILE A 87 -7.56 -8.18 7.39
CA ILE A 87 -8.79 -8.46 6.66
C ILE A 87 -8.46 -9.20 5.37
N ALA A 88 -9.07 -10.36 5.18
CA ALA A 88 -8.96 -11.17 3.98
C ALA A 88 -10.16 -10.96 3.04
N ARG A 89 -11.35 -10.76 3.60
CA ARG A 89 -12.56 -10.50 2.84
C ARG A 89 -13.62 -9.75 3.65
N PHE A 90 -14.57 -9.19 2.93
CA PHE A 90 -15.81 -8.65 3.45
C PHE A 90 -16.97 -9.49 2.92
N GLU A 91 -17.99 -9.73 3.74
CA GLU A 91 -19.18 -10.45 3.34
C GLU A 91 -20.44 -9.87 3.99
N ILE A 92 -21.57 -9.94 3.33
CA ILE A 92 -22.85 -9.60 3.93
C ILE A 92 -23.31 -10.81 4.76
N ALA A 93 -23.54 -10.57 6.05
CA ALA A 93 -23.93 -11.63 6.98
C ALA A 93 -25.21 -12.35 6.54
N GLY A 94 -25.14 -13.67 6.52
CA GLY A 94 -26.29 -14.50 6.13
C GLY A 94 -26.53 -14.65 4.62
N GLU A 95 -25.83 -13.90 3.78
CA GLU A 95 -25.90 -14.04 2.32
C GLU A 95 -24.87 -15.05 1.82
N ARG A 96 -25.25 -15.80 0.77
CA ARG A 96 -24.42 -16.88 0.19
C ARG A 96 -24.20 -16.69 -1.32
N SER A 97 -24.23 -15.47 -1.81
CA SER A 97 -23.97 -15.19 -3.22
C SER A 97 -22.55 -14.69 -3.43
N ALA A 98 -21.98 -14.90 -4.60
CA ALA A 98 -20.68 -14.35 -4.96
C ALA A 98 -20.69 -12.79 -4.95
N ALA A 99 -21.84 -12.18 -5.23
CA ALA A 99 -21.99 -10.73 -5.20
C ALA A 99 -21.94 -10.15 -3.77
N SER A 100 -22.25 -10.94 -2.75
CA SER A 100 -22.24 -10.51 -1.35
C SER A 100 -20.86 -10.61 -0.69
N VAL A 101 -19.82 -11.00 -1.44
CA VAL A 101 -18.45 -11.15 -0.93
C VAL A 101 -17.47 -10.32 -1.76
N GLN A 102 -16.59 -9.60 -1.07
CA GLN A 102 -15.46 -8.88 -1.67
C GLN A 102 -14.17 -9.30 -0.99
N VAL A 103 -13.19 -9.75 -1.77
CA VAL A 103 -11.85 -10.08 -1.27
C VAL A 103 -11.10 -8.78 -1.02
N ALA A 104 -10.42 -8.70 0.13
CA ALA A 104 -9.55 -7.58 0.43
C ALA A 104 -8.30 -7.65 -0.43
N ASP A 105 -8.01 -6.56 -1.13
CA ASP A 105 -6.79 -6.42 -1.92
C ASP A 105 -5.75 -5.54 -1.20
N ASP A 106 -4.59 -5.39 -1.82
CA ASP A 106 -3.49 -4.59 -1.26
C ASP A 106 -3.81 -3.09 -1.13
N ARG A 107 -4.86 -2.58 -1.78
CA ARG A 107 -5.29 -1.18 -1.66
C ARG A 107 -5.86 -0.84 -0.29
N LEU A 108 -6.34 -1.86 0.44
CA LEU A 108 -6.83 -1.71 1.81
C LEU A 108 -5.73 -1.80 2.86
N ARG A 109 -4.54 -2.27 2.48
CA ARG A 109 -3.40 -2.43 3.37
C ARG A 109 -2.50 -1.20 3.31
N ARG A 110 -2.26 -0.60 4.45
CA ARG A 110 -1.18 0.37 4.57
C ARG A 110 0.11 -0.37 4.89
N ARG A 111 1.13 -0.13 4.09
CA ARG A 111 2.46 -0.71 4.31
C ARG A 111 3.17 0.07 5.41
N LYS A 112 3.87 -0.64 6.27
CA LYS A 112 4.78 -0.04 7.24
C LYS A 112 6.06 0.37 6.54
N VAL A 113 6.33 1.67 6.51
CA VAL A 113 7.49 2.23 5.82
C VAL A 113 8.39 2.93 6.83
N ALA A 114 9.62 2.46 6.97
CA ALA A 114 10.65 3.12 7.77
C ALA A 114 11.42 4.10 6.89
N LEU A 115 11.52 5.36 7.32
CA LEU A 115 12.29 6.39 6.66
C LEU A 115 13.57 6.67 7.45
N ILE A 116 14.71 6.23 6.93
CA ILE A 116 16.02 6.44 7.52
C ILE A 116 16.77 7.47 6.71
N GLY A 117 17.09 8.59 7.33
CA GLY A 117 17.86 9.68 6.76
C GLY A 117 18.49 10.49 7.87
N GLN A 118 19.44 11.33 7.52
CA GLN A 118 20.00 12.23 8.52
C GLN A 118 19.04 13.41 8.76
N SER A 119 18.87 13.74 10.04
CA SER A 119 18.15 14.95 10.42
C SER A 119 19.04 16.15 10.13
N GLU A 120 18.61 17.01 9.24
CA GLU A 120 19.24 18.30 9.00
C GLU A 120 18.57 19.38 9.85
N ALA A 121 19.32 20.41 10.22
CA ALA A 121 18.82 21.52 11.04
C ALA A 121 17.63 22.26 10.38
N LEU A 122 17.54 22.21 9.05
CA LEU A 122 16.42 22.75 8.28
C LEU A 122 15.56 21.61 7.76
N GLN A 123 14.38 21.42 8.34
CA GLN A 123 13.46 20.33 7.98
C GLN A 123 13.14 20.27 6.49
N LEU A 124 12.98 21.42 5.83
CA LEU A 124 12.65 21.52 4.40
C LEU A 124 13.77 21.03 3.48
N LEU A 125 15.01 20.99 3.96
CA LEU A 125 16.18 20.48 3.23
C LEU A 125 16.46 19.00 3.55
N SER A 126 15.74 18.43 4.51
CA SER A 126 15.91 17.02 4.85
C SER A 126 15.51 16.12 3.68
N PRO A 127 16.35 15.16 3.27
CA PRO A 127 16.02 14.20 2.22
C PRO A 127 14.71 13.43 2.49
N THR A 128 14.34 13.27 3.76
CA THR A 128 13.13 12.54 4.16
C THR A 128 11.86 13.39 4.20
N HIS A 129 11.96 14.73 4.11
CA HIS A 129 10.80 15.62 4.24
C HIS A 129 9.75 15.34 3.16
N TYR A 130 10.14 15.39 1.90
CA TYR A 130 9.22 15.16 0.78
C TYR A 130 8.74 13.72 0.70
N LEU A 131 9.60 12.75 1.03
CA LEU A 131 9.21 11.35 1.13
C LEU A 131 8.13 11.15 2.18
N ARG A 132 8.27 11.80 3.34
CA ARG A 132 7.26 11.76 4.39
C ARG A 132 5.93 12.34 3.92
N GLN A 133 5.94 13.50 3.29
CA GLN A 133 4.73 14.14 2.74
C GLN A 133 4.03 13.24 1.70
N ALA A 134 4.80 12.62 0.82
CA ALA A 134 4.25 11.75 -0.22
C ALA A 134 3.70 10.44 0.32
N LEU A 135 4.34 9.85 1.34
CA LEU A 135 3.99 8.53 1.86
C LEU A 135 2.96 8.56 2.99
N ALA A 136 2.87 9.65 3.78
CA ALA A 136 1.95 9.76 4.90
C ALA A 136 0.47 9.45 4.55
N PRO A 137 -0.07 9.83 3.38
CA PRO A 137 -1.45 9.48 3.02
C PRO A 137 -1.67 7.98 2.78
N VAL A 138 -0.64 7.23 2.37
CA VAL A 138 -0.77 5.86 1.85
C VAL A 138 -0.02 4.80 2.66
N ALA A 139 0.85 5.20 3.58
CA ALA A 139 1.69 4.30 4.37
C ALA A 139 1.66 4.65 5.87
N ASP A 140 1.95 3.67 6.71
CA ASP A 140 2.19 3.84 8.14
C ASP A 140 3.69 4.06 8.34
N LEU A 141 4.07 5.32 8.61
CA LEU A 141 5.48 5.70 8.73
C LEU A 141 6.01 5.32 10.10
N ILE A 142 7.20 4.71 10.13
CA ILE A 142 7.92 4.34 11.33
C ILE A 142 9.20 5.18 11.40
N ASP A 143 9.40 5.83 12.53
CA ASP A 143 10.61 6.60 12.83
C ASP A 143 11.47 5.85 13.87
N GLY A 144 12.77 6.03 13.80
CA GLY A 144 13.70 5.44 14.76
C GLY A 144 15.07 5.15 14.16
N SER A 145 15.94 4.52 14.94
CA SER A 145 17.20 3.98 14.42
C SER A 145 16.92 2.80 13.49
N LEU A 146 17.86 2.49 12.60
CA LEU A 146 17.69 1.34 11.69
C LEU A 146 17.44 0.03 12.44
N THR A 147 18.11 -0.17 13.56
CA THR A 147 17.94 -1.34 14.41
C THR A 147 16.53 -1.41 15.00
N ASP A 148 16.02 -0.29 15.54
CA ASP A 148 14.70 -0.25 16.16
C ASP A 148 13.58 -0.46 15.13
N VAL A 149 13.69 0.16 13.96
CA VAL A 149 12.66 0.00 12.93
C VAL A 149 12.61 -1.42 12.36
N LEU A 150 13.75 -2.11 12.26
CA LEU A 150 13.77 -3.51 11.82
C LEU A 150 13.06 -4.45 12.81
N LEU A 151 13.12 -4.16 14.12
CA LEU A 151 12.36 -4.89 15.15
C LEU A 151 10.84 -4.70 14.99
N ALA A 152 10.39 -3.53 14.48
CA ALA A 152 8.98 -3.28 14.20
C ALA A 152 8.46 -3.99 12.94
N SER A 153 9.31 -4.77 12.27
CA SER A 153 8.99 -5.55 11.06
C SER A 153 8.34 -4.68 9.98
N PRO A 154 9.06 -3.69 9.41
CA PRO A 154 8.56 -2.88 8.31
C PRO A 154 8.41 -3.71 7.03
N ASP A 155 7.49 -3.29 6.15
CA ASP A 155 7.39 -3.84 4.80
C ASP A 155 8.45 -3.21 3.88
N VAL A 156 8.76 -1.93 4.11
CA VAL A 156 9.68 -1.15 3.30
C VAL A 156 10.63 -0.37 4.22
N VAL A 157 11.90 -0.39 3.90
CA VAL A 157 12.92 0.49 4.50
C VAL A 157 13.46 1.41 3.41
N VAL A 158 13.38 2.70 3.64
CA VAL A 158 13.94 3.73 2.76
C VAL A 158 15.19 4.32 3.39
N LEU A 159 16.32 4.17 2.71
CA LEU A 159 17.59 4.82 3.08
C LEU A 159 17.80 6.07 2.21
N ALA A 160 17.60 7.23 2.80
CA ALA A 160 17.74 8.51 2.11
C ALA A 160 19.15 9.09 2.33
N ASP A 161 19.99 9.01 1.31
CA ASP A 161 21.38 9.49 1.30
C ASP A 161 22.26 8.91 2.42
N ILE A 162 22.03 7.64 2.78
CA ILE A 162 22.89 6.89 3.70
C ILE A 162 23.99 6.21 2.90
N ALA A 163 25.23 6.70 3.07
CA ALA A 163 26.37 6.18 2.34
C ALA A 163 26.80 4.79 2.84
N ARG A 164 27.00 4.65 4.15
CA ARG A 164 27.47 3.40 4.77
C ARG A 164 26.58 3.01 5.94
N LEU A 165 26.36 1.72 6.06
CA LEU A 165 25.81 1.08 7.25
C LEU A 165 26.97 0.48 8.05
N SER A 166 26.81 0.36 9.35
CA SER A 166 27.71 -0.47 10.14
C SER A 166 27.62 -1.95 9.69
N PRO A 167 28.63 -2.77 9.95
CA PRO A 167 28.57 -4.21 9.59
C PRO A 167 27.36 -4.92 10.15
N ASP A 168 26.95 -4.61 11.38
CA ASP A 168 25.79 -5.23 12.03
C ASP A 168 24.47 -4.76 11.38
N GLU A 169 24.34 -3.47 11.07
CA GLU A 169 23.19 -2.93 10.35
C GLU A 169 23.08 -3.53 8.94
N ALA A 170 24.19 -3.63 8.21
CA ALA A 170 24.20 -4.22 6.87
C ALA A 170 23.75 -5.68 6.90
N ALA A 171 24.27 -6.48 7.86
CA ALA A 171 23.86 -7.86 8.03
C ALA A 171 22.37 -7.99 8.41
N ALA A 172 21.87 -7.12 9.30
CA ALA A 172 20.47 -7.11 9.70
C ALA A 172 19.54 -6.73 8.55
N VAL A 173 19.89 -5.72 7.75
CA VAL A 173 19.12 -5.31 6.56
C VAL A 173 19.15 -6.41 5.51
N GLN A 174 20.31 -7.04 5.26
CA GLN A 174 20.41 -8.14 4.31
C GLN A 174 19.50 -9.30 4.71
N ALA A 175 19.57 -9.75 5.95
CA ALA A 175 18.71 -10.81 6.45
C ALA A 175 17.22 -10.45 6.39
N TRP A 176 16.87 -9.19 6.58
CA TRP A 176 15.50 -8.69 6.44
C TRP A 176 15.04 -8.69 4.97
N VAL A 177 15.88 -8.27 4.02
CA VAL A 177 15.60 -8.34 2.58
C VAL A 177 15.42 -9.78 2.12
N GLU A 178 16.27 -10.71 2.57
CA GLU A 178 16.16 -12.14 2.26
C GLU A 178 14.84 -12.77 2.76
N ARG A 179 14.24 -12.20 3.82
CA ARG A 179 12.89 -12.57 4.28
C ARG A 179 11.76 -11.90 3.53
N GLY A 180 12.04 -11.13 2.48
CA GLY A 180 11.04 -10.49 1.62
C GLY A 180 10.79 -9.00 1.89
N GLY A 181 11.62 -8.34 2.69
CA GLY A 181 11.56 -6.89 2.89
C GLY A 181 12.00 -6.11 1.64
N LEU A 182 11.40 -4.95 1.39
CA LEU A 182 11.76 -4.08 0.27
C LEU A 182 12.69 -2.95 0.73
N LEU A 183 13.93 -2.97 0.27
CA LEU A 183 14.89 -1.89 0.49
C LEU A 183 14.87 -0.89 -0.67
N LEU A 184 14.66 0.39 -0.37
CA LEU A 184 14.81 1.50 -1.32
C LEU A 184 15.98 2.38 -0.88
N ARG A 185 16.91 2.66 -1.79
CA ARG A 185 18.03 3.57 -1.54
C ARG A 185 17.96 4.77 -2.47
N PHE A 186 17.90 5.96 -1.90
CA PHE A 186 17.99 7.20 -2.66
C PHE A 186 19.42 7.73 -2.57
N ALA A 187 20.04 7.91 -3.73
CA ALA A 187 21.36 8.49 -3.82
C ALA A 187 21.26 10.01 -3.71
N GLY A 188 21.99 10.55 -2.75
CA GLY A 188 22.23 11.97 -2.57
C GLY A 188 23.73 12.28 -2.58
N PRO A 189 24.13 13.50 -2.18
CA PRO A 189 25.54 13.94 -2.22
C PRO A 189 26.49 13.04 -1.44
N ARG A 190 26.05 12.50 -0.30
CA ARG A 190 26.89 11.65 0.58
C ARG A 190 27.15 10.29 -0.02
N LEU A 191 26.08 9.63 -0.50
CA LEU A 191 26.21 8.34 -1.18
C LEU A 191 27.01 8.51 -2.48
N ALA A 192 26.77 9.59 -3.23
CA ALA A 192 27.52 9.89 -4.44
C ALA A 192 29.02 10.18 -4.20
N ALA A 193 29.37 10.73 -3.05
CA ALA A 193 30.77 10.97 -2.66
C ALA A 193 31.46 9.74 -2.06
N SER A 194 30.71 8.71 -1.69
CA SER A 194 31.23 7.49 -1.07
C SER A 194 31.89 6.58 -2.12
N ASP A 195 32.59 5.56 -1.65
CA ASP A 195 33.17 4.47 -2.45
C ASP A 195 32.27 3.22 -2.53
N VAL A 196 31.10 3.28 -1.91
CA VAL A 196 30.14 2.15 -1.88
C VAL A 196 29.73 1.75 -3.29
N SER A 197 29.82 0.45 -3.58
CA SER A 197 29.48 -0.15 -4.87
C SER A 197 30.26 0.42 -6.09
N ARG A 198 31.47 0.93 -5.88
CA ARG A 198 32.33 1.42 -6.98
C ARG A 198 33.31 0.36 -7.46
N ALA A 199 34.19 -0.11 -6.59
CA ALA A 199 35.20 -1.12 -6.90
C ALA A 199 34.63 -2.53 -6.83
N GLU A 200 33.85 -2.84 -5.80
CA GLU A 200 33.24 -4.13 -5.53
C GLU A 200 31.71 -4.01 -5.50
N GLU A 201 31.02 -5.12 -5.76
CA GLU A 201 29.58 -5.19 -5.64
C GLU A 201 29.17 -5.17 -4.17
N ASP A 202 28.18 -4.35 -3.85
CA ASP A 202 27.57 -4.28 -2.53
C ASP A 202 26.20 -4.99 -2.60
N ALA A 203 25.98 -5.97 -1.72
CA ALA A 203 24.76 -6.78 -1.71
C ALA A 203 23.48 -5.94 -1.51
N LEU A 204 23.60 -4.77 -0.87
CA LEU A 204 22.49 -3.84 -0.62
C LEU A 204 22.45 -2.67 -1.63
N MET A 205 23.22 -2.75 -2.72
CA MET A 205 23.24 -1.76 -3.79
C MET A 205 23.12 -2.47 -5.15
N PRO A 206 21.95 -2.42 -5.81
CA PRO A 206 21.71 -3.18 -7.03
C PRO A 206 22.47 -2.65 -8.26
N VAL A 207 23.13 -1.50 -8.14
CA VAL A 207 23.85 -0.84 -9.22
C VAL A 207 25.21 -0.35 -8.74
N ARG A 208 26.21 -0.32 -9.63
CA ARG A 208 27.50 0.33 -9.37
C ARG A 208 27.39 1.82 -9.56
N LEU A 209 27.93 2.58 -8.63
CA LEU A 209 28.00 4.02 -8.74
C LEU A 209 29.21 4.42 -9.60
N ARG A 210 29.02 5.36 -10.50
CA ARG A 210 30.12 5.92 -11.30
C ARG A 210 31.03 6.78 -10.41
N GLU A 211 32.33 6.75 -10.73
CA GLU A 211 33.30 7.70 -10.19
C GLU A 211 33.07 9.07 -10.84
N GLY A 212 33.17 10.12 -10.06
CA GLY A 212 32.94 11.50 -10.52
C GLY A 212 31.48 11.92 -10.42
N GLY A 213 31.11 12.57 -9.32
CA GLY A 213 29.83 13.24 -9.20
C GLY A 213 29.75 14.41 -10.18
N ARG A 214 28.70 14.49 -10.99
CA ARG A 214 28.28 15.77 -11.53
C ARG A 214 27.80 16.60 -10.35
N THR A 215 28.64 17.51 -9.88
CA THR A 215 28.17 18.63 -9.08
C THR A 215 27.36 19.51 -10.02
N VAL A 216 26.07 19.31 -10.09
CA VAL A 216 25.17 20.24 -10.75
C VAL A 216 25.02 21.40 -9.78
N GLY A 217 25.93 22.35 -9.86
CA GLY A 217 25.91 23.54 -9.03
C GLY A 217 25.19 24.68 -9.73
N GLY A 218 24.04 25.09 -9.20
CA GLY A 218 23.31 26.29 -9.57
C GLY A 218 22.27 26.11 -10.68
N ALA A 219 21.30 27.00 -10.69
CA ALA A 219 20.14 27.00 -11.60
C ALA A 219 20.51 27.08 -13.11
N MET A 220 21.75 27.35 -13.45
CA MET A 220 22.23 27.48 -14.84
C MET A 220 22.85 26.20 -15.41
N THR A 221 22.91 25.11 -14.68
CA THR A 221 23.51 23.84 -15.13
C THR A 221 22.50 22.71 -15.32
N TRP A 222 21.22 23.01 -15.31
CA TRP A 222 20.21 22.10 -15.76
C TRP A 222 20.38 21.93 -17.26
N GLY A 223 20.97 20.81 -17.69
CA GLY A 223 20.99 20.45 -19.11
C GLY A 223 19.57 20.23 -19.63
N GLU A 224 19.44 20.00 -20.92
CA GLU A 224 18.13 19.69 -21.49
C GLU A 224 17.41 18.60 -20.66
N PRO A 225 16.11 18.80 -20.39
CA PRO A 225 15.30 17.81 -19.67
C PRO A 225 15.43 16.44 -20.31
N LYS A 226 15.74 15.42 -19.54
CA LYS A 226 15.84 14.06 -20.04
C LYS A 226 14.60 13.28 -19.63
N ARG A 227 13.92 12.73 -20.62
CA ARG A 227 12.79 11.85 -20.38
C ARG A 227 13.26 10.50 -19.83
N LEU A 228 12.52 9.99 -18.88
CA LEU A 228 12.68 8.62 -18.44
C LEU A 228 12.23 7.68 -19.56
N ALA A 229 12.99 6.62 -19.81
CA ALA A 229 12.54 5.55 -20.69
C ALA A 229 11.33 4.83 -20.06
N PRO A 230 10.43 4.28 -20.88
CA PRO A 230 9.34 3.45 -20.36
C PRO A 230 9.88 2.32 -19.50
N PHE A 231 9.17 2.00 -18.42
CA PHE A 231 9.55 0.89 -17.57
C PHE A 231 9.31 -0.44 -18.27
N PRO A 232 10.25 -1.40 -18.22
CA PRO A 232 10.06 -2.72 -18.81
C PRO A 232 8.92 -3.48 -18.11
N GLU A 233 8.28 -4.42 -18.83
CA GLU A 233 7.12 -5.19 -18.32
C GLU A 233 7.40 -5.95 -17.00
N GLY A 234 8.63 -6.39 -16.77
CA GLY A 234 9.04 -7.03 -15.51
C GLY A 234 9.36 -6.06 -14.36
N SER A 235 9.25 -4.76 -14.59
CA SER A 235 9.50 -3.75 -13.54
C SER A 235 8.30 -3.62 -12.60
N PRO A 236 8.52 -3.44 -11.27
CA PRO A 236 7.44 -3.08 -10.36
C PRO A 236 6.79 -1.72 -10.69
N PHE A 237 7.40 -0.93 -11.57
CA PHE A 237 6.88 0.35 -12.06
C PHE A 237 6.19 0.24 -13.44
N ALA A 238 6.05 -0.98 -14.00
CA ALA A 238 5.36 -1.18 -15.27
C ALA A 238 3.94 -0.60 -15.22
N GLY A 239 3.58 0.14 -16.26
CA GLY A 239 2.25 0.78 -16.35
C GLY A 239 2.14 2.14 -15.66
N LEU A 240 3.16 2.62 -14.94
CA LEU A 240 3.18 3.99 -14.45
C LEU A 240 3.41 4.97 -15.62
N ALA A 241 2.55 5.98 -15.69
CA ALA A 241 2.76 7.09 -16.61
C ALA A 241 3.97 7.91 -16.16
N VAL A 242 4.93 8.07 -17.05
CA VAL A 242 6.08 8.94 -16.83
C VAL A 242 5.66 10.36 -17.20
N PRO A 243 5.76 11.36 -16.30
CA PRO A 243 5.46 12.75 -16.63
C PRO A 243 6.36 13.24 -17.77
N ASP A 244 5.80 14.06 -18.63
CA ASP A 244 6.49 14.69 -19.74
C ASP A 244 6.93 16.09 -19.27
N GLU A 245 8.00 16.16 -18.46
CA GLU A 245 8.56 17.41 -17.94
C GLU A 245 9.99 17.65 -18.44
#